data_2da2a25a246501f0eb0732914a6c9d51
#
_entry.id   2da2a25a246501f0eb0732914a6c9d51
#
_cell.length_a   1.000
_cell.length_b   1.000
_cell.length_c   1.000
_cell.angle_alpha   90.00
_cell.angle_beta   90.00
_cell.angle_gamma   90.00
#
_symmetry.space_group_name_H-M   'P 1'
#
loop_
_entity.id
_entity.type
_entity.pdbx_description
1 polymer ?
#
loop_
_entity_poly.entity_id
_entity_poly.type
_entity_poly.pdbx_seq_one_letter_code
_entity_poly.pdbx_strand_id
1 'polypeptide(L)'
;MIPAHDPEATAESEQPDTTILADVETAGTDDGDGPAAFRFQVQPEFHAIPLGAGDDEKTFDEQMREFARDYWGEQEELEPIRRFTAAMYGANSQQLTADGTLYHALGVFPIGGTVDGSQSPERVSRCTLIVSVRDIDNPDPNLVAAGIAETLDQGKDSGEIQLIALPAGPAVLHIAGSRAVWGLSGGGEQERFFVRIEIWMPFPAEDRLLLVCLSTADVQDLFHYQAVLADIADTITFGDAEADVDPGTGGDDSQPLLFG
;
A
#
# COMPACT_ATOMS: atom_id res chain seq x y z
N MET A 1 -25.62 50.52 26.46
CA MET A 1 -24.16 50.45 26.42
C MET A 1 -23.78 48.98 26.55
N ILE A 2 -23.62 48.31 25.41
CA ILE A 2 -23.35 46.86 25.31
C ILE A 2 -21.88 46.76 24.86
N PRO A 3 -21.01 46.03 25.57
CA PRO A 3 -19.64 45.90 25.15
C PRO A 3 -19.50 44.95 23.94
N ALA A 4 -18.65 45.38 23.01
CA ALA A 4 -18.26 44.59 21.85
C ALA A 4 -17.51 43.36 22.28
N HIS A 5 -17.85 42.21 21.69
CA HIS A 5 -17.15 40.94 21.84
C HIS A 5 -16.17 40.81 20.68
N ASP A 6 -14.85 40.73 21.01
CA ASP A 6 -13.81 40.46 20.07
C ASP A 6 -13.93 39.00 19.60
N PRO A 7 -13.75 38.69 18.31
CA PRO A 7 -13.62 37.29 17.87
C PRO A 7 -12.20 36.82 18.14
N GLU A 8 -12.07 35.96 19.14
CA GLU A 8 -10.85 35.19 19.40
C GLU A 8 -10.47 34.30 18.23
N ALA A 9 -9.18 34.32 17.98
CA ALA A 9 -8.47 33.59 16.96
C ALA A 9 -8.82 32.09 16.95
N THR A 10 -9.26 31.62 15.80
CA THR A 10 -9.32 30.21 15.47
C THR A 10 -7.90 29.65 15.44
N ALA A 11 -7.53 28.88 16.44
CA ALA A 11 -6.33 28.05 16.39
C ALA A 11 -6.61 26.93 15.35
N GLU A 12 -5.94 27.02 14.21
CA GLU A 12 -5.77 25.91 13.30
C GLU A 12 -5.06 24.79 14.06
N SER A 13 -5.77 23.73 14.39
CA SER A 13 -5.17 22.49 14.87
C SER A 13 -4.52 21.82 13.66
N GLU A 14 -3.21 22.00 13.51
CA GLU A 14 -2.39 21.15 12.67
C GLU A 14 -2.53 19.70 13.21
N GLN A 15 -3.34 18.89 12.55
CA GLN A 15 -3.25 17.45 12.69
C GLN A 15 -1.87 17.03 12.17
N PRO A 16 -1.11 16.20 12.90
CA PRO A 16 0.13 15.67 12.37
C PRO A 16 -0.23 14.76 11.19
N ASP A 17 0.22 15.17 10.02
CA ASP A 17 0.16 14.37 8.78
C ASP A 17 1.13 13.19 8.96
N THR A 18 0.67 12.13 9.63
CA THR A 18 1.48 10.93 9.88
C THR A 18 1.32 10.00 8.68
N THR A 19 1.82 10.43 7.54
CA THR A 19 1.95 9.57 6.37
C THR A 19 3.12 8.62 6.60
N ILE A 20 2.88 7.31 6.58
CA ILE A 20 3.94 6.31 6.71
C ILE A 20 4.57 6.14 5.33
N LEU A 21 5.85 6.53 5.21
CA LEU A 21 6.67 6.22 4.04
C LEU A 21 7.08 4.75 4.12
N ALA A 22 6.64 3.94 3.18
CA ALA A 22 7.15 2.60 2.98
C ALA A 22 8.25 2.66 1.92
N ASP A 23 9.51 2.77 2.37
CA ASP A 23 10.67 2.58 1.50
C ASP A 23 10.90 1.08 1.37
N VAL A 24 10.65 0.54 0.19
CA VAL A 24 10.87 -0.87 -0.10
C VAL A 24 12.11 -1.00 -0.98
N GLU A 25 13.22 -1.40 -0.36
CA GLU A 25 14.41 -1.81 -1.09
C GLU A 25 14.23 -3.27 -1.53
N THR A 26 14.27 -3.52 -2.84
CA THR A 26 14.28 -4.89 -3.35
C THR A 26 15.70 -5.44 -3.21
N ALA A 27 15.87 -6.54 -2.51
CA ALA A 27 17.16 -7.24 -2.43
C ALA A 27 17.55 -7.77 -3.82
N GLY A 28 18.50 -7.12 -4.48
CA GLY A 28 19.07 -7.56 -5.75
C GLY A 28 20.29 -8.45 -5.54
N THR A 29 20.50 -9.34 -6.51
CA THR A 29 21.72 -10.13 -6.63
C THR A 29 22.91 -9.24 -7.00
N ASP A 30 24.06 -9.54 -6.43
CA ASP A 30 25.35 -8.82 -6.33
C ASP A 30 26.08 -8.51 -7.67
N ASP A 31 25.39 -8.12 -8.73
CA ASP A 31 25.99 -7.81 -10.04
C ASP A 31 26.00 -6.31 -10.42
N GLY A 32 26.06 -5.41 -9.44
CA GLY A 32 26.45 -4.02 -9.66
C GLY A 32 25.41 -3.09 -10.32
N ASP A 33 24.23 -3.59 -10.65
CA ASP A 33 23.08 -2.83 -11.09
C ASP A 33 21.97 -3.12 -10.07
N GLY A 34 21.99 -2.38 -8.94
CA GLY A 34 21.01 -2.56 -7.86
C GLY A 34 19.58 -2.43 -8.42
N PRO A 35 18.64 -3.27 -7.96
CA PRO A 35 17.27 -3.18 -8.45
C PRO A 35 16.74 -1.77 -8.21
N ALA A 36 16.05 -1.19 -9.21
CA ALA A 36 15.47 0.12 -9.04
C ALA A 36 14.55 0.10 -7.82
N ALA A 37 14.89 0.93 -6.86
CA ALA A 37 14.07 1.15 -5.70
C ALA A 37 12.73 1.75 -6.16
N PHE A 38 11.65 1.41 -5.51
CA PHE A 38 10.40 2.14 -5.65
C PHE A 38 9.89 2.53 -4.29
N ARG A 39 9.10 3.57 -4.24
CA ARG A 39 8.52 4.12 -3.02
C ARG A 39 7.05 4.36 -3.20
N PHE A 40 6.31 4.25 -2.12
CA PHE A 40 4.91 4.62 -2.05
C PHE A 40 4.54 5.00 -0.63
N GLN A 41 3.42 5.68 -0.48
CA GLN A 41 2.88 6.07 0.82
C GLN A 41 1.58 5.32 1.09
N VAL A 42 1.36 4.95 2.35
CA VAL A 42 0.12 4.35 2.82
C VAL A 42 -0.49 5.20 3.92
N GLN A 43 -1.81 5.17 4.03
CA GLN A 43 -2.53 5.84 5.09
C GLN A 43 -2.22 5.18 6.47
N PRO A 44 -2.34 5.93 7.59
CA PRO A 44 -2.04 5.44 8.93
C PRO A 44 -2.95 4.30 9.40
N GLU A 45 -4.07 4.08 8.73
CA GLU A 45 -4.99 2.97 8.97
C GLU A 45 -4.44 1.61 8.54
N PHE A 46 -3.30 1.57 7.84
CA PHE A 46 -2.64 0.33 7.47
C PHE A 46 -1.62 -0.11 8.53
N HIS A 47 -1.82 -1.33 9.04
CA HIS A 47 -0.91 -2.01 9.96
C HIS A 47 -0.04 -2.99 9.17
N ALA A 48 1.24 -2.68 9.02
CA ALA A 48 2.18 -3.52 8.28
C ALA A 48 2.37 -4.88 8.96
N ILE A 49 2.32 -5.94 8.16
CA ILE A 49 2.53 -7.32 8.61
C ILE A 49 3.95 -7.74 8.23
N PRO A 50 4.78 -8.21 9.18
CA PRO A 50 6.13 -8.66 8.88
C PRO A 50 6.15 -9.81 7.85
N LEU A 51 7.09 -9.76 6.91
CA LEU A 51 7.28 -10.80 5.90
C LEU A 51 8.41 -11.77 6.25
N GLY A 52 9.30 -11.40 7.18
CA GLY A 52 10.39 -12.25 7.65
C GLY A 52 11.48 -12.51 6.60
N ALA A 53 11.56 -11.65 5.58
CA ALA A 53 12.57 -11.80 4.54
C ALA A 53 13.98 -11.57 5.12
N GLY A 54 14.79 -12.63 5.18
CA GLY A 54 16.17 -12.56 5.68
C GLY A 54 16.35 -12.60 7.20
N ASP A 55 15.27 -12.60 7.99
CA ASP A 55 15.33 -12.68 9.45
C ASP A 55 15.50 -14.12 9.94
N ASP A 56 16.11 -14.28 11.12
CA ASP A 56 16.05 -15.55 11.81
C ASP A 56 14.64 -15.77 12.42
N GLU A 57 14.29 -17.07 12.64
CA GLU A 57 12.94 -17.46 13.10
C GLU A 57 12.54 -16.74 14.40
N LYS A 58 13.48 -16.49 15.31
CA LYS A 58 13.19 -15.84 16.59
C LYS A 58 12.85 -14.36 16.38
N THR A 59 13.60 -13.66 15.57
CA THR A 59 13.39 -12.25 15.24
C THR A 59 12.04 -12.08 14.54
N PHE A 60 11.73 -12.93 13.58
CA PHE A 60 10.43 -12.94 12.90
C PHE A 60 9.26 -13.19 13.87
N ASP A 61 9.39 -14.17 14.78
CA ASP A 61 8.38 -14.42 15.80
C ASP A 61 8.15 -13.23 16.74
N GLU A 62 9.20 -12.48 17.08
CA GLU A 62 9.11 -11.26 17.89
C GLU A 62 8.37 -10.16 17.13
N GLN A 63 8.69 -9.93 15.87
CA GLN A 63 8.01 -8.97 14.99
C GLN A 63 6.52 -9.30 14.84
N MET A 64 6.18 -10.57 14.63
CA MET A 64 4.78 -11.01 14.52
C MET A 64 3.99 -10.80 15.82
N ARG A 65 4.63 -10.96 16.98
CA ARG A 65 3.98 -10.66 18.28
C ARG A 65 3.80 -9.15 18.47
N GLU A 66 4.76 -8.35 18.04
CA GLU A 66 4.67 -6.88 18.06
C GLU A 66 3.53 -6.41 17.17
N PHE A 67 3.50 -6.82 15.91
CA PHE A 67 2.39 -6.56 14.99
C PHE A 67 1.02 -6.91 15.61
N ALA A 68 0.88 -8.11 16.20
CA ALA A 68 -0.38 -8.52 16.79
C ALA A 68 -0.76 -7.69 18.04
N ARG A 69 0.24 -7.16 18.77
CA ARG A 69 0.03 -6.25 19.90
C ARG A 69 -0.42 -4.88 19.44
N ASP A 70 0.22 -4.34 18.42
CA ASP A 70 -0.14 -3.03 17.85
C ASP A 70 -1.55 -3.05 17.25
N TYR A 71 -1.90 -4.17 16.61
CA TYR A 71 -3.22 -4.33 15.98
C TYR A 71 -4.36 -4.55 16.99
N TRP A 72 -4.15 -5.35 18.04
CA TRP A 72 -5.19 -5.72 19.02
C TRP A 72 -5.13 -4.92 20.33
N GLY A 73 -4.04 -4.21 20.60
CA GLY A 73 -3.77 -3.57 21.87
C GLY A 73 -3.17 -4.51 22.92
N GLU A 74 -2.85 -3.95 24.11
CA GLU A 74 -2.09 -4.63 25.15
C GLU A 74 -2.94 -5.36 26.21
N GLN A 75 -4.27 -5.26 26.14
CA GLN A 75 -5.15 -5.88 27.16
C GLN A 75 -4.89 -7.40 27.26
N GLU A 76 -4.78 -7.91 28.49
CA GLU A 76 -4.44 -9.33 28.76
C GLU A 76 -5.49 -10.29 28.18
N GLU A 77 -6.76 -9.89 28.20
CA GLU A 77 -7.89 -10.67 27.66
C GLU A 77 -7.77 -10.94 26.16
N LEU A 78 -7.00 -10.11 25.43
CA LEU A 78 -6.79 -10.24 23.99
C LEU A 78 -5.58 -11.13 23.63
N GLU A 79 -4.84 -11.64 24.62
CA GLU A 79 -3.66 -12.49 24.36
C GLU A 79 -3.96 -13.73 23.49
N PRO A 80 -5.09 -14.45 23.66
CA PRO A 80 -5.38 -15.59 22.80
C PRO A 80 -5.57 -15.19 21.33
N ILE A 81 -6.21 -14.05 21.06
CA ILE A 81 -6.43 -13.58 19.67
C ILE A 81 -5.13 -13.03 19.07
N ARG A 82 -4.28 -12.37 19.86
CA ARG A 82 -2.94 -11.94 19.40
C ARG A 82 -2.11 -13.13 18.94
N ARG A 83 -2.03 -14.20 19.73
CA ARG A 83 -1.29 -15.42 19.37
C ARG A 83 -1.85 -16.06 18.11
N PHE A 84 -3.17 -16.14 17.99
CA PHE A 84 -3.82 -16.67 16.78
C PHE A 84 -3.50 -15.83 15.56
N THR A 85 -3.57 -14.49 15.66
CA THR A 85 -3.25 -13.55 14.59
C THR A 85 -1.79 -13.70 14.13
N ALA A 86 -0.84 -13.68 15.08
CA ALA A 86 0.57 -13.87 14.79
C ALA A 86 0.85 -15.19 14.07
N ALA A 87 0.27 -16.30 14.56
CA ALA A 87 0.45 -17.61 13.95
C ALA A 87 -0.18 -17.71 12.55
N MET A 88 -1.37 -17.13 12.36
CA MET A 88 -2.10 -17.17 11.09
C MET A 88 -1.35 -16.40 9.99
N TYR A 89 -0.91 -15.18 10.30
CA TYR A 89 -0.18 -14.37 9.32
C TYR A 89 1.26 -14.86 9.14
N GLY A 90 1.93 -15.29 10.21
CA GLY A 90 3.27 -15.86 10.13
C GLY A 90 3.34 -17.09 9.23
N ALA A 91 2.34 -17.98 9.28
CA ALA A 91 2.28 -19.16 8.44
C ALA A 91 2.22 -18.85 6.92
N ASN A 92 1.67 -17.69 6.55
CA ASN A 92 1.54 -17.28 5.14
C ASN A 92 2.71 -16.43 4.64
N SER A 93 3.49 -15.81 5.53
CA SER A 93 4.53 -14.85 5.16
C SER A 93 5.60 -15.44 4.26
N GLN A 94 6.05 -16.66 4.53
CA GLN A 94 7.05 -17.34 3.69
C GLN A 94 6.56 -17.54 2.25
N GLN A 95 5.30 -17.95 2.08
CA GLN A 95 4.73 -18.11 0.75
C GLN A 95 4.61 -16.77 0.03
N LEU A 96 4.15 -15.73 0.72
CA LEU A 96 4.04 -14.40 0.16
C LEU A 96 5.41 -13.86 -0.30
N THR A 97 6.45 -14.04 0.53
CA THR A 97 7.82 -13.65 0.16
C THR A 97 8.32 -14.41 -1.06
N ALA A 98 8.08 -15.74 -1.12
CA ALA A 98 8.45 -16.55 -2.27
C ALA A 98 7.71 -16.13 -3.56
N ASP A 99 6.50 -15.57 -3.43
CA ASP A 99 5.70 -15.03 -4.53
C ASP A 99 6.08 -13.58 -4.92
N GLY A 100 7.17 -13.04 -4.35
CA GLY A 100 7.69 -11.70 -4.64
C GLY A 100 6.96 -10.56 -3.90
N THR A 101 6.26 -10.87 -2.81
CA THR A 101 5.64 -9.85 -1.96
C THR A 101 6.71 -9.09 -1.18
N LEU A 102 6.66 -7.76 -1.26
CA LEU A 102 7.58 -6.84 -0.60
C LEU A 102 6.92 -6.06 0.53
N TYR A 103 5.61 -5.90 0.46
CA TYR A 103 4.82 -5.24 1.50
C TYR A 103 3.48 -5.95 1.68
N HIS A 104 3.08 -6.14 2.93
CA HIS A 104 1.79 -6.72 3.31
C HIS A 104 1.23 -5.95 4.50
N ALA A 105 -0.04 -5.54 4.45
CA ALA A 105 -0.68 -4.81 5.53
C ALA A 105 -2.17 -5.12 5.68
N LEU A 106 -2.68 -4.93 6.89
CA LEU A 106 -4.12 -4.87 7.17
C LEU A 106 -4.57 -3.42 7.24
N GLY A 107 -5.55 -3.04 6.44
CA GLY A 107 -6.25 -1.77 6.55
C GLY A 107 -7.46 -1.87 7.48
N VAL A 108 -7.62 -0.90 8.39
CA VAL A 108 -8.72 -0.82 9.36
C VAL A 108 -9.29 0.58 9.34
N PHE A 109 -10.35 0.77 8.57
CA PHE A 109 -10.92 2.09 8.29
C PHE A 109 -12.20 2.32 9.09
N PRO A 110 -12.29 3.39 9.89
CA PRO A 110 -13.53 3.82 10.51
C PRO A 110 -14.47 4.38 9.43
N ILE A 111 -15.67 3.82 9.32
CA ILE A 111 -16.68 4.24 8.35
C ILE A 111 -17.86 4.86 9.09
N GLY A 112 -18.32 6.02 8.60
CA GLY A 112 -19.29 6.84 9.30
C GLY A 112 -18.64 7.65 10.43
N GLY A 113 -19.40 8.53 11.03
CA GLY A 113 -18.87 9.49 12.00
C GLY A 113 -18.54 10.83 11.37
N THR A 114 -18.08 11.76 12.17
CA THR A 114 -17.65 13.08 11.72
C THR A 114 -16.14 13.20 11.71
N VAL A 115 -15.61 13.96 10.76
CA VAL A 115 -14.17 14.21 10.63
C VAL A 115 -13.58 14.86 11.88
N ASP A 116 -14.38 15.62 12.62
CA ASP A 116 -13.99 16.25 13.89
C ASP A 116 -14.03 15.31 15.11
N GLY A 117 -14.36 14.03 14.91
CA GLY A 117 -14.45 13.03 15.98
C GLY A 117 -15.64 13.22 16.95
N SER A 118 -16.58 14.13 16.65
CA SER A 118 -17.76 14.39 17.51
C SER A 118 -18.75 13.22 17.50
N GLN A 119 -18.71 12.37 16.47
CA GLN A 119 -19.50 11.13 16.40
C GLN A 119 -18.55 9.95 16.21
N SER A 120 -18.76 8.90 16.99
CA SER A 120 -18.05 7.64 16.82
C SER A 120 -18.35 7.02 15.45
N PRO A 121 -17.41 6.29 14.84
CA PRO A 121 -17.64 5.58 13.61
C PRO A 121 -18.79 4.57 13.78
N GLU A 122 -19.64 4.47 12.76
CA GLU A 122 -20.79 3.55 12.77
C GLU A 122 -20.31 2.09 12.69
N ARG A 123 -19.23 1.86 11.98
CA ARG A 123 -18.62 0.54 11.77
C ARG A 123 -17.15 0.65 11.39
N VAL A 124 -16.50 -0.48 11.36
CA VAL A 124 -15.12 -0.62 10.89
C VAL A 124 -15.12 -1.45 9.60
N SER A 125 -14.49 -0.95 8.57
CA SER A 125 -14.22 -1.66 7.32
C SER A 125 -12.79 -2.18 7.29
N ARG A 126 -12.57 -3.35 6.69
CA ARG A 126 -11.26 -4.00 6.67
C ARG A 126 -10.85 -4.40 5.26
N CYS A 127 -9.56 -4.25 4.98
CA CYS A 127 -8.97 -4.73 3.75
C CYS A 127 -7.58 -5.30 4.01
N THR A 128 -7.02 -5.97 3.02
CA THR A 128 -5.62 -6.40 2.98
C THR A 128 -4.96 -5.71 1.79
N LEU A 129 -3.79 -5.13 2.00
CA LEU A 129 -2.94 -4.56 0.96
C LEU A 129 -1.71 -5.44 0.78
N ILE A 130 -1.44 -5.84 -0.45
CA ILE A 130 -0.23 -6.57 -0.85
C ILE A 130 0.43 -5.81 -1.99
N VAL A 131 1.74 -5.60 -1.85
CA VAL A 131 2.58 -5.04 -2.92
C VAL A 131 3.63 -6.08 -3.27
N SER A 132 3.71 -6.44 -4.53
CA SER A 132 4.65 -7.45 -5.02
C SER A 132 5.31 -7.00 -6.32
N VAL A 133 6.51 -7.51 -6.56
CA VAL A 133 7.27 -7.30 -7.80
C VAL A 133 7.50 -8.66 -8.46
N ARG A 134 7.39 -8.69 -9.78
CA ARG A 134 7.61 -9.88 -10.60
C ARG A 134 8.46 -9.54 -11.81
N ASP A 135 9.29 -10.47 -12.22
CA ASP A 135 10.02 -10.35 -13.48
C ASP A 135 9.08 -10.57 -14.66
N ILE A 136 9.36 -9.86 -15.74
CA ILE A 136 8.66 -9.95 -17.03
C ILE A 136 9.69 -10.00 -18.16
N ASP A 137 9.26 -10.44 -19.34
CA ASP A 137 10.19 -10.62 -20.49
C ASP A 137 10.29 -9.39 -21.42
N ASN A 138 9.69 -8.26 -21.07
CA ASN A 138 9.62 -7.08 -21.96
C ASN A 138 9.75 -5.77 -21.17
N PRO A 139 10.73 -4.90 -21.51
CA PRO A 139 10.93 -3.63 -20.83
C PRO A 139 10.06 -2.48 -21.34
N ASP A 140 9.25 -2.65 -22.40
CA ASP A 140 8.37 -1.59 -22.91
C ASP A 140 7.09 -1.50 -22.04
N PRO A 141 6.96 -0.47 -21.19
CA PRO A 141 5.86 -0.40 -20.24
C PRO A 141 4.48 -0.25 -20.91
N ASN A 142 4.39 0.36 -22.08
CA ASN A 142 3.12 0.51 -22.78
C ASN A 142 2.67 -0.82 -23.41
N LEU A 143 3.61 -1.57 -23.97
CA LEU A 143 3.33 -2.88 -24.55
C LEU A 143 2.95 -3.88 -23.47
N VAL A 144 3.65 -3.86 -22.34
CA VAL A 144 3.34 -4.72 -21.18
C VAL A 144 1.97 -4.40 -20.61
N ALA A 145 1.65 -3.13 -20.35
CA ALA A 145 0.33 -2.73 -19.85
C ALA A 145 -0.80 -3.18 -20.80
N ALA A 146 -0.63 -3.00 -22.11
CA ALA A 146 -1.60 -3.47 -23.09
C ALA A 146 -1.76 -4.99 -23.08
N GLY A 147 -0.66 -5.75 -23.00
CA GLY A 147 -0.67 -7.21 -22.93
C GLY A 147 -1.31 -7.74 -21.64
N ILE A 148 -1.09 -7.08 -20.50
CA ILE A 148 -1.75 -7.40 -19.23
C ILE A 148 -3.26 -7.18 -19.37
N ALA A 149 -3.70 -6.02 -19.88
CA ALA A 149 -5.13 -5.74 -20.06
C ALA A 149 -5.81 -6.79 -20.95
N GLU A 150 -5.17 -7.19 -22.06
CA GLU A 150 -5.68 -8.24 -22.95
C GLU A 150 -5.74 -9.62 -22.23
N THR A 151 -4.70 -9.95 -21.45
CA THR A 151 -4.63 -11.21 -20.72
C THR A 151 -5.72 -11.32 -19.65
N LEU A 152 -5.97 -10.23 -18.93
CA LEU A 152 -7.02 -10.15 -17.91
C LEU A 152 -8.42 -10.24 -18.53
N ASP A 153 -8.63 -9.58 -19.68
CA ASP A 153 -9.92 -9.63 -20.41
C ASP A 153 -10.25 -11.03 -20.93
N GLN A 154 -9.24 -11.80 -21.32
CA GLN A 154 -9.39 -13.20 -21.73
C GLN A 154 -9.48 -14.17 -20.54
N GLY A 155 -9.20 -13.72 -19.33
CA GLY A 155 -9.18 -14.50 -18.12
C GLY A 155 -10.59 -14.95 -17.66
N LYS A 156 -10.62 -15.93 -16.74
CA LYS A 156 -11.87 -16.40 -16.14
C LYS A 156 -12.44 -15.47 -15.08
N ASP A 157 -11.58 -14.66 -14.46
CA ASP A 157 -11.93 -13.67 -13.45
C ASP A 157 -12.30 -12.36 -14.15
N SER A 158 -13.38 -12.40 -14.93
CA SER A 158 -13.88 -11.22 -15.62
C SER A 158 -14.26 -10.14 -14.61
N GLY A 159 -13.63 -8.99 -14.75
CA GLY A 159 -13.85 -7.81 -13.92
C GLY A 159 -13.89 -6.56 -14.77
N GLU A 160 -13.84 -5.42 -14.14
CA GLU A 160 -13.61 -4.15 -14.80
C GLU A 160 -12.11 -3.99 -15.04
N ILE A 161 -11.70 -3.76 -16.29
CA ILE A 161 -10.30 -3.59 -16.70
C ILE A 161 -10.18 -2.25 -17.40
N GLN A 162 -9.23 -1.43 -16.95
CA GLN A 162 -8.97 -0.12 -17.52
C GLN A 162 -7.47 0.11 -17.67
N LEU A 163 -7.05 0.59 -18.85
CA LEU A 163 -5.72 1.19 -19.03
C LEU A 163 -5.77 2.61 -18.46
N ILE A 164 -4.89 2.90 -17.52
CA ILE A 164 -4.79 4.19 -16.85
C ILE A 164 -3.39 4.77 -17.00
N ALA A 165 -3.27 6.08 -16.86
CA ALA A 165 -1.99 6.78 -16.78
C ALA A 165 -1.83 7.33 -15.36
N LEU A 166 -0.81 6.88 -14.66
CA LEU A 166 -0.42 7.37 -13.34
C LEU A 166 0.82 8.27 -13.46
N PRO A 167 1.14 9.07 -12.43
CA PRO A 167 2.36 9.89 -12.46
C PRO A 167 3.64 9.08 -12.73
N ALA A 168 3.71 7.85 -12.21
CA ALA A 168 4.84 6.94 -12.38
C ALA A 168 4.87 6.20 -13.73
N GLY A 169 3.79 6.23 -14.53
CA GLY A 169 3.75 5.59 -15.86
C GLY A 169 2.41 4.94 -16.21
N PRO A 170 2.36 4.19 -17.33
CA PRO A 170 1.17 3.46 -17.73
C PRO A 170 0.88 2.31 -16.77
N ALA A 171 -0.39 2.06 -16.49
CA ALA A 171 -0.82 0.99 -15.61
C ALA A 171 -2.15 0.37 -16.06
N VAL A 172 -2.48 -0.79 -15.51
CA VAL A 172 -3.78 -1.44 -15.67
C VAL A 172 -4.47 -1.49 -14.32
N LEU A 173 -5.65 -0.90 -14.24
CA LEU A 173 -6.57 -1.09 -13.13
C LEU A 173 -7.47 -2.30 -13.43
N HIS A 174 -7.54 -3.23 -12.49
CA HIS A 174 -8.41 -4.39 -12.57
C HIS A 174 -9.23 -4.52 -11.29
N ILE A 175 -10.56 -4.56 -11.41
CA ILE A 175 -11.49 -4.77 -10.29
C ILE A 175 -12.23 -6.06 -10.52
N ALA A 176 -11.97 -7.07 -9.70
CA ALA A 176 -12.55 -8.39 -9.83
C ALA A 176 -13.22 -8.87 -8.53
N GLY A 177 -14.35 -9.53 -8.68
CA GLY A 177 -15.03 -10.20 -7.58
C GLY A 177 -14.70 -11.69 -7.52
N SER A 178 -14.52 -12.23 -6.34
CA SER A 178 -14.29 -13.65 -6.12
C SER A 178 -15.12 -14.18 -4.95
N ARG A 179 -15.41 -15.48 -4.96
CA ARG A 179 -16.10 -16.18 -3.88
C ARG A 179 -15.15 -17.18 -3.25
N ALA A 180 -15.04 -17.13 -1.94
CA ALA A 180 -14.34 -18.15 -1.19
C ALA A 180 -15.32 -18.93 -0.32
N VAL A 181 -15.17 -20.27 -0.31
CA VAL A 181 -16.01 -21.19 0.46
C VAL A 181 -15.14 -21.91 1.47
N TRP A 182 -15.53 -21.87 2.73
CA TRP A 182 -14.83 -22.55 3.82
C TRP A 182 -15.73 -23.61 4.45
N GLY A 183 -15.17 -24.81 4.68
CA GLY A 183 -15.80 -25.81 5.52
C GLY A 183 -15.73 -25.42 7.01
N LEU A 184 -16.85 -25.49 7.72
CA LEU A 184 -16.91 -25.24 9.14
C LEU A 184 -16.63 -26.51 9.93
N SER A 185 -15.95 -26.39 11.09
CA SER A 185 -15.59 -27.51 11.98
C SER A 185 -16.80 -28.32 12.50
N GLY A 186 -18.02 -27.76 12.43
CA GLY A 186 -19.27 -28.41 12.83
C GLY A 186 -20.08 -29.00 11.68
N GLY A 187 -19.52 -29.07 10.48
CA GLY A 187 -20.24 -29.38 9.25
C GLY A 187 -21.02 -28.19 8.71
N GLY A 188 -20.98 -27.99 7.41
CA GLY A 188 -21.52 -26.84 6.71
C GLY A 188 -20.44 -26.08 5.97
N GLU A 189 -20.86 -25.20 5.08
CA GLU A 189 -20.00 -24.34 4.29
C GLU A 189 -20.36 -22.87 4.58
N GLN A 190 -19.35 -22.03 4.66
CA GLN A 190 -19.50 -20.57 4.69
C GLN A 190 -18.92 -19.99 3.42
N GLU A 191 -19.77 -19.31 2.66
CA GLU A 191 -19.36 -18.56 1.46
C GLU A 191 -19.17 -17.09 1.83
N ARG A 192 -18.07 -16.48 1.35
CA ARG A 192 -17.86 -15.04 1.38
C ARG A 192 -17.49 -14.53 0.01
N PHE A 193 -18.01 -13.37 -0.32
CA PHE A 193 -17.63 -12.62 -1.50
C PHE A 193 -16.53 -11.64 -1.13
N PHE A 194 -15.52 -11.54 -2.00
CA PHE A 194 -14.42 -10.60 -1.91
C PHE A 194 -14.33 -9.80 -3.19
N VAL A 195 -13.89 -8.56 -3.05
CA VAL A 195 -13.46 -7.76 -4.19
C VAL A 195 -11.97 -7.54 -4.08
N ARG A 196 -11.27 -7.69 -5.21
CA ARG A 196 -9.87 -7.29 -5.40
C ARG A 196 -9.85 -6.07 -6.31
N ILE A 197 -9.04 -5.09 -5.94
CA ILE A 197 -8.71 -3.93 -6.74
C ILE A 197 -7.21 -4.01 -6.95
N GLU A 198 -6.76 -4.14 -8.19
CA GLU A 198 -5.38 -4.39 -8.55
C GLU A 198 -4.88 -3.29 -9.48
N ILE A 199 -3.68 -2.80 -9.23
CA ILE A 199 -2.94 -1.92 -10.12
C ILE A 199 -1.68 -2.66 -10.56
N TRP A 200 -1.56 -2.89 -11.86
CA TRP A 200 -0.44 -3.54 -12.51
C TRP A 200 0.35 -2.46 -13.23
N MET A 201 1.57 -2.19 -12.78
CA MET A 201 2.41 -1.11 -13.27
C MET A 201 3.78 -1.64 -13.67
N PRO A 202 4.10 -1.67 -14.98
CA PRO A 202 5.46 -1.99 -15.44
C PRO A 202 6.47 -0.94 -14.96
N PHE A 203 7.66 -1.39 -14.55
CA PHE A 203 8.75 -0.49 -14.23
C PHE A 203 9.24 0.25 -15.47
N PRO A 204 9.64 1.52 -15.34
CA PRO A 204 10.26 2.25 -16.43
C PRO A 204 11.61 1.63 -16.83
N ALA A 205 11.76 1.19 -18.08
CA ALA A 205 12.98 0.66 -18.64
C ALA A 205 13.58 -0.59 -17.95
N GLU A 206 12.76 -1.36 -17.23
CA GLU A 206 13.15 -2.61 -16.58
C GLU A 206 12.20 -3.76 -16.91
N ASP A 207 12.72 -4.98 -16.87
CA ASP A 207 11.94 -6.21 -17.10
C ASP A 207 11.19 -6.62 -15.81
N ARG A 208 10.53 -5.67 -15.15
CA ARG A 208 9.80 -5.89 -13.90
C ARG A 208 8.42 -5.26 -13.88
N LEU A 209 7.55 -5.83 -13.08
CA LEU A 209 6.16 -5.45 -12.93
C LEU A 209 5.83 -5.29 -11.45
N LEU A 210 5.36 -4.11 -11.06
CA LEU A 210 4.79 -3.84 -9.76
C LEU A 210 3.30 -4.21 -9.77
N LEU A 211 2.86 -4.98 -8.78
CA LEU A 211 1.46 -5.27 -8.50
C LEU A 211 1.10 -4.72 -7.12
N VAL A 212 0.14 -3.82 -7.08
CA VAL A 212 -0.50 -3.35 -5.85
C VAL A 212 -1.91 -3.91 -5.81
N CYS A 213 -2.20 -4.76 -4.83
CA CYS A 213 -3.47 -5.48 -4.70
C CYS A 213 -4.13 -5.16 -3.36
N LEU A 214 -5.31 -4.58 -3.39
CA LEU A 214 -6.17 -4.38 -2.24
C LEU A 214 -7.35 -5.36 -2.31
N SER A 215 -7.55 -6.14 -1.25
CA SER A 215 -8.64 -7.12 -1.16
C SER A 215 -9.53 -6.84 0.04
N THR A 216 -10.85 -6.90 -0.16
CA THR A 216 -11.81 -6.70 0.93
C THR A 216 -13.03 -7.61 0.81
N ALA A 217 -13.58 -8.00 1.97
CA ALA A 217 -14.91 -8.61 2.10
C ALA A 217 -16.02 -7.57 2.35
N ASP A 218 -15.65 -6.34 2.68
CA ASP A 218 -16.56 -5.22 2.94
C ASP A 218 -16.91 -4.50 1.63
N VAL A 219 -17.55 -5.25 0.72
CA VAL A 219 -17.82 -4.81 -0.67
C VAL A 219 -18.70 -3.58 -0.79
N GLN A 220 -19.48 -3.25 0.26
CA GLN A 220 -20.27 -2.01 0.32
C GLN A 220 -19.38 -0.76 0.35
N ASP A 221 -18.09 -0.91 0.69
CA ASP A 221 -17.12 0.18 0.78
C ASP A 221 -16.20 0.25 -0.45
N LEU A 222 -16.58 -0.40 -1.54
CA LEU A 222 -15.77 -0.46 -2.76
C LEU A 222 -15.25 0.91 -3.21
N PHE A 223 -16.12 1.93 -3.24
CA PHE A 223 -15.72 3.28 -3.67
C PHE A 223 -14.69 3.92 -2.72
N HIS A 224 -14.80 3.66 -1.41
CA HIS A 224 -13.80 4.09 -0.44
C HIS A 224 -12.44 3.44 -0.75
N TYR A 225 -12.41 2.12 -0.98
CA TYR A 225 -11.18 1.41 -1.29
C TYR A 225 -10.58 1.75 -2.66
N GLN A 226 -11.40 2.11 -3.63
CA GLN A 226 -10.91 2.66 -4.89
C GLN A 226 -10.16 3.99 -4.67
N ALA A 227 -10.71 4.89 -3.82
CA ALA A 227 -10.05 6.14 -3.47
C ALA A 227 -8.74 5.89 -2.70
N VAL A 228 -8.76 5.02 -1.68
CA VAL A 228 -7.56 4.62 -0.92
C VAL A 228 -6.46 4.11 -1.85
N LEU A 229 -6.80 3.23 -2.78
CA LEU A 229 -5.80 2.67 -3.70
C LEU A 229 -5.32 3.70 -4.73
N ALA A 230 -6.18 4.63 -5.17
CA ALA A 230 -5.78 5.73 -6.03
C ALA A 230 -4.78 6.65 -5.33
N ASP A 231 -5.05 7.03 -4.08
CA ASP A 231 -4.12 7.83 -3.27
C ASP A 231 -2.76 7.15 -3.13
N ILE A 232 -2.72 5.84 -2.86
CA ILE A 232 -1.45 5.07 -2.82
C ILE A 232 -0.76 5.11 -4.18
N ALA A 233 -1.48 4.85 -5.26
CA ALA A 233 -0.93 4.79 -6.61
C ALA A 233 -0.33 6.11 -7.08
N ASP A 234 -0.93 7.23 -6.70
CA ASP A 234 -0.45 8.58 -7.04
C ASP A 234 0.88 8.91 -6.34
N THR A 235 1.21 8.22 -5.25
CA THR A 235 2.48 8.40 -4.53
C THR A 235 3.61 7.49 -5.02
N ILE A 236 3.32 6.54 -5.91
CA ILE A 236 4.33 5.61 -6.40
C ILE A 236 5.37 6.38 -7.23
N THR A 237 6.64 6.16 -6.89
CA THR A 237 7.80 6.68 -7.62
C THR A 237 8.83 5.57 -7.82
N PHE A 238 9.50 5.56 -8.98
CA PHE A 238 10.59 4.66 -9.29
C PHE A 238 11.92 5.41 -9.28
N GLY A 239 13.00 4.79 -8.79
CA GLY A 239 14.34 5.33 -8.71
C GLY A 239 14.77 5.72 -7.29
N ASP A 240 16.07 6.03 -7.14
CA ASP A 240 16.66 6.41 -5.85
C ASP A 240 16.29 7.84 -5.45
N ALA A 241 16.06 8.08 -4.16
CA ALA A 241 15.71 9.40 -3.62
C ALA A 241 16.80 10.45 -3.78
N GLU A 242 18.02 10.06 -4.14
CA GLU A 242 19.16 10.99 -4.22
C GLU A 242 19.23 11.74 -5.56
N ALA A 243 18.42 11.38 -6.56
CA ALA A 243 18.44 12.05 -7.86
C ALA A 243 17.66 13.39 -7.90
N ASP A 244 16.79 13.65 -6.92
CA ASP A 244 15.91 14.83 -6.93
C ASP A 244 16.41 16.02 -6.11
N VAL A 245 17.61 15.98 -5.51
CA VAL A 245 18.21 17.11 -4.78
C VAL A 245 19.42 17.64 -5.51
N ASP A 246 19.23 18.22 -6.69
CA ASP A 246 20.12 19.27 -7.16
C ASP A 246 19.32 20.58 -7.39
N PRO A 247 19.09 21.37 -6.32
CA PRO A 247 18.73 22.76 -6.50
C PRO A 247 19.99 23.47 -6.96
N GLY A 248 20.09 23.63 -8.30
CA GLY A 248 21.13 24.33 -9.00
C GLY A 248 21.95 25.31 -8.15
N THR A 249 23.18 24.95 -7.90
CA THR A 249 24.22 25.88 -7.48
C THR A 249 24.44 26.84 -8.65
N GLY A 250 23.58 27.85 -8.71
CA GLY A 250 23.79 29.02 -9.57
C GLY A 250 25.08 29.68 -9.13
N GLY A 251 26.16 29.30 -9.80
CA GLY A 251 27.41 30.04 -9.73
C GLY A 251 27.16 31.44 -10.27
N ASP A 252 27.05 32.40 -9.36
CA ASP A 252 27.13 33.84 -9.65
C ASP A 252 28.61 34.19 -9.91
N ASP A 253 29.07 33.96 -11.13
CA ASP A 253 30.31 34.49 -11.68
C ASP A 253 30.05 35.87 -12.32
N SER A 254 29.61 36.82 -11.51
CA SER A 254 29.65 38.24 -11.85
C SER A 254 31.07 38.77 -11.76
N GLN A 255 31.85 38.59 -12.83
CA GLN A 255 33.10 39.33 -13.02
C GLN A 255 32.79 40.80 -13.37
N PRO A 256 33.39 41.79 -12.66
CA PRO A 256 33.24 43.19 -13.04
C PRO A 256 34.11 43.50 -14.27
N LEU A 257 33.48 43.93 -15.34
CA LEU A 257 34.17 44.50 -16.50
C LEU A 257 34.85 45.83 -16.07
N LEU A 258 36.17 45.81 -16.01
CA LEU A 258 37.01 47.03 -15.93
C LEU A 258 37.16 47.61 -17.34
N PHE A 259 36.51 48.75 -17.56
CA PHE A 259 36.87 49.63 -18.66
C PHE A 259 38.07 50.50 -18.28
N GLY A 260 39.18 50.45 -19.05
CA GLY A 260 40.25 51.35 -19.11
C GLY A 260 40.43 51.83 -20.51
#